data_fa3761e9ca99e5ac422c9b57d11a99c5
#
_entry.id   fa3761e9ca99e5ac422c9b57d11a99c5
#
_cell.length_a   1.000
_cell.length_b   1.000
_cell.length_c   1.000
_cell.angle_alpha   90.00
_cell.angle_beta   90.00
_cell.angle_gamma   90.00
#
_symmetry.space_group_name_H-M   'P 1'
#
loop_
_entity.id
_entity.type
_entity.pdbx_description
1 polymer ?
#
loop_
_entity_poly.entity_id
_entity_poly.type
_entity_poly.pdbx_seq_one_letter_code
_entity_poly.pdbx_strand_id
1 'polypeptide(L)'
;VDAVGRSGRHLTTFEMMAHHVFNRPDQDKVIYWMEECVSFCHSLLCETFGVDPKEVTYVENPWSGGGNAGPAVEVIVGGLELATLVFMNLKEDPTGNIQIKGVSYSEMPLQIIDTGYGLERFCWAAAGTPTIYEAIYPETVSWLKQLTGFSASMFDLTKSQLDDLLGDMSRLFGIMNIEVGSDGNRMENLFIKKLKERGHDITPDLFSSITEPLAKIYAIPDHLHAVVNMVGDGLVPSNAKAGYLARMMARRILRMRDDLGLDLSLCDLASHHLEYNYYPERMKQTTEGLLTILNGEEERYNEMLRKGHNVVKTSLKSIPREISELPDELLFNLNDSHGLSPEIAVKIARELGWNSLRLR
;
A
#
# COMPACT_ATOMS: atom_id res chain seq x y z
N VAL A 1 -3.43 -4.18 -0.24
CA VAL A 1 -3.27 -3.87 1.19
C VAL A 1 -2.15 -4.71 1.81
N ASP A 2 -2.03 -6.01 1.49
CA ASP A 2 -1.05 -6.91 2.12
C ASP A 2 0.41 -6.65 1.70
N ALA A 3 0.63 -6.00 0.56
CA ALA A 3 1.94 -5.55 0.11
C ALA A 3 2.42 -4.25 0.80
N VAL A 4 1.50 -3.47 1.39
CA VAL A 4 1.81 -2.22 2.08
C VAL A 4 2.69 -2.48 3.30
N GLY A 5 3.71 -1.68 3.47
CA GLY A 5 4.75 -1.84 4.48
C GLY A 5 5.83 -2.86 4.12
N ARG A 6 5.50 -3.91 3.36
CA ARG A 6 6.42 -5.02 3.02
C ARG A 6 7.23 -4.75 1.76
N SER A 7 6.61 -4.18 0.75
CA SER A 7 7.24 -4.00 -0.56
C SER A 7 8.16 -2.78 -0.65
N GLY A 8 8.04 -1.83 0.26
CA GLY A 8 8.71 -0.54 0.17
C GLY A 8 8.12 0.43 -0.88
N ARG A 9 7.06 0.04 -1.62
CA ARG A 9 6.56 0.73 -2.82
C ARG A 9 5.05 0.95 -2.86
N HIS A 10 4.25 0.06 -2.24
CA HIS A 10 2.80 0.06 -2.32
C HIS A 10 2.17 0.95 -1.25
N LEU A 11 1.18 1.72 -1.63
CA LEU A 11 0.40 2.57 -0.77
C LEU A 11 -1.07 2.13 -0.78
N THR A 12 -1.78 2.38 0.31
CA THR A 12 -3.23 2.17 0.39
C THR A 12 -3.99 3.26 -0.33
N THR A 13 -3.50 4.49 -0.23
CA THR A 13 -4.03 5.68 -0.90
C THR A 13 -2.87 6.48 -1.48
N PHE A 14 -3.12 7.16 -2.59
CA PHE A 14 -2.15 8.03 -3.24
C PHE A 14 -2.88 9.12 -4.02
N GLU A 15 -2.17 10.20 -4.33
CA GLU A 15 -2.67 11.30 -5.13
C GLU A 15 -2.21 11.16 -6.59
N MET A 16 -3.16 11.34 -7.51
CA MET A 16 -2.89 11.31 -8.93
C MET A 16 -3.03 12.72 -9.49
N MET A 17 -1.90 13.35 -9.81
CA MET A 17 -1.90 14.58 -10.58
C MET A 17 -2.25 14.25 -12.02
N ALA A 18 -3.02 15.10 -12.68
CA ALA A 18 -3.47 14.83 -14.05
C ALA A 18 -3.70 16.11 -14.85
N HIS A 19 -3.58 15.99 -16.14
CA HIS A 19 -4.19 16.91 -17.08
C HIS A 19 -5.04 16.12 -18.08
N HIS A 20 -6.18 16.71 -18.47
CA HIS A 20 -7.13 16.09 -19.36
C HIS A 20 -7.39 16.99 -20.56
N VAL A 21 -7.47 16.38 -21.76
CA VAL A 21 -7.80 17.09 -22.99
C VAL A 21 -8.88 16.30 -23.74
N PHE A 22 -9.87 17.02 -24.26
CA PHE A 22 -10.95 16.46 -25.03
C PHE A 22 -10.93 17.07 -26.43
N ASN A 23 -10.38 16.36 -27.40
CA ASN A 23 -10.28 16.79 -28.78
C ASN A 23 -11.47 16.25 -29.61
N ARG A 24 -11.91 17.03 -30.54
CA ARG A 24 -12.91 16.68 -31.56
C ARG A 24 -12.33 16.97 -32.95
N PRO A 25 -11.46 16.09 -33.49
CA PRO A 25 -10.86 16.29 -34.82
C PRO A 25 -11.89 16.40 -35.92
N ASP A 26 -13.02 15.70 -35.79
CA ASP A 26 -14.16 15.78 -36.71
C ASP A 26 -14.84 17.18 -36.76
N GLN A 27 -14.55 18.04 -35.80
CA GLN A 27 -15.04 19.42 -35.69
C GLN A 27 -13.91 20.46 -35.77
N ASP A 28 -12.71 20.06 -36.18
CA ASP A 28 -11.52 20.92 -36.24
C ASP A 28 -11.17 21.52 -34.84
N LYS A 29 -11.44 20.77 -33.77
CA LYS A 29 -11.18 21.17 -32.38
C LYS A 29 -10.12 20.24 -31.76
N VAL A 30 -8.88 20.52 -32.03
CA VAL A 30 -7.73 19.80 -31.45
C VAL A 30 -6.89 20.79 -30.65
N ILE A 31 -6.61 20.48 -29.41
CA ILE A 31 -5.75 21.27 -28.53
C ILE A 31 -4.29 20.76 -28.66
N TYR A 32 -4.05 19.51 -28.35
CA TYR A 32 -2.83 18.76 -28.63
C TYR A 32 -3.10 17.25 -28.54
N TRP A 33 -2.21 16.41 -29.05
CA TRP A 33 -2.39 14.96 -29.02
C TRP A 33 -1.13 14.25 -28.50
N MET A 34 -0.87 13.04 -28.91
CA MET A 34 0.14 12.12 -28.32
C MET A 34 1.55 12.70 -28.29
N GLU A 35 2.05 13.21 -29.41
CA GLU A 35 3.44 13.67 -29.52
C GLU A 35 3.72 14.86 -28.60
N GLU A 36 2.83 15.84 -28.59
CA GLU A 36 2.95 17.00 -27.72
C GLU A 36 2.77 16.61 -26.23
N CYS A 37 1.88 15.68 -25.93
CA CYS A 37 1.70 15.20 -24.56
C CYS A 37 2.97 14.53 -24.02
N VAL A 38 3.58 13.66 -24.81
CA VAL A 38 4.86 13.02 -24.45
C VAL A 38 5.97 14.06 -24.33
N SER A 39 6.02 15.04 -25.24
CA SER A 39 6.99 16.14 -25.19
C SER A 39 6.83 16.99 -23.92
N PHE A 40 5.60 17.33 -23.53
CA PHE A 40 5.34 18.07 -22.28
C PHE A 40 5.79 17.29 -21.06
N CYS A 41 5.49 15.98 -21.00
CA CYS A 41 5.98 15.13 -19.92
C CYS A 41 7.51 15.06 -19.89
N HIS A 42 8.17 14.93 -21.04
CA HIS A 42 9.61 14.91 -21.14
C HIS A 42 10.23 16.21 -20.66
N SER A 43 9.73 17.37 -21.11
CA SER A 43 10.18 18.68 -20.65
C SER A 43 9.97 18.87 -19.14
N LEU A 44 8.84 18.44 -18.61
CA LEU A 44 8.59 18.46 -17.15
C LEU A 44 9.67 17.69 -16.40
N LEU A 45 9.99 16.48 -16.83
CA LEU A 45 11.00 15.64 -16.16
C LEU A 45 12.41 16.20 -16.32
N CYS A 46 12.81 16.55 -17.53
CA CYS A 46 14.20 16.89 -17.83
C CYS A 46 14.53 18.35 -17.55
N GLU A 47 13.63 19.29 -17.90
CA GLU A 47 13.90 20.71 -17.78
C GLU A 47 13.47 21.28 -16.41
N THR A 48 12.37 20.77 -15.83
CA THR A 48 11.86 21.27 -14.54
C THR A 48 12.43 20.50 -13.37
N PHE A 49 12.41 19.15 -13.42
CA PHE A 49 12.91 18.31 -12.34
C PHE A 49 14.41 17.93 -12.50
N GLY A 50 15.03 18.22 -13.64
CA GLY A 50 16.46 17.99 -13.85
C GLY A 50 16.85 16.51 -14.02
N VAL A 51 15.92 15.66 -14.44
CA VAL A 51 16.19 14.25 -14.72
C VAL A 51 17.06 14.15 -15.99
N ASP A 52 18.14 13.36 -15.93
CA ASP A 52 18.92 13.09 -17.16
C ASP A 52 18.02 12.37 -18.19
N PRO A 53 17.89 12.87 -19.42
CA PRO A 53 17.09 12.23 -20.46
C PRO A 53 17.41 10.75 -20.70
N LYS A 54 18.64 10.30 -20.40
CA LYS A 54 19.06 8.90 -20.52
C LYS A 54 18.43 7.98 -19.47
N GLU A 55 17.99 8.53 -18.36
CA GLU A 55 17.33 7.79 -17.27
C GLU A 55 15.83 7.64 -17.52
N VAL A 56 15.27 8.34 -18.52
CA VAL A 56 13.84 8.27 -18.86
C VAL A 56 13.60 7.15 -19.86
N THR A 57 12.76 6.22 -19.50
CA THR A 57 12.32 5.11 -20.35
C THR A 57 10.82 5.23 -20.62
N TYR A 58 10.45 5.11 -21.87
CA TYR A 58 9.05 5.09 -22.31
C TYR A 58 8.65 3.66 -22.72
N VAL A 59 7.56 3.14 -22.14
CA VAL A 59 7.05 1.82 -22.46
C VAL A 59 5.62 1.94 -22.99
N GLU A 60 5.43 1.50 -24.23
CA GLU A 60 4.09 1.43 -24.82
C GLU A 60 3.32 0.25 -24.22
N ASN A 61 2.16 0.54 -23.63
CA ASN A 61 1.28 -0.45 -23.05
C ASN A 61 -0.18 -0.02 -23.19
N PRO A 62 -0.94 -0.50 -24.20
CA PRO A 62 -2.31 -0.09 -24.44
C PRO A 62 -3.18 -0.19 -23.20
N TRP A 63 -3.90 0.88 -22.92
CA TRP A 63 -4.81 0.97 -21.77
C TRP A 63 -6.25 0.65 -22.17
N SER A 64 -6.98 0.03 -21.25
CA SER A 64 -8.43 -0.18 -21.38
C SER A 64 -9.10 -0.15 -20.01
N GLY A 65 -10.21 0.57 -19.91
CA GLY A 65 -10.99 0.68 -18.68
C GLY A 65 -12.24 1.56 -18.86
N GLY A 66 -13.26 1.34 -18.05
CA GLY A 66 -14.46 2.17 -18.06
C GLY A 66 -15.22 2.23 -19.39
N GLY A 67 -15.09 1.21 -20.26
CA GLY A 67 -15.68 1.18 -21.59
C GLY A 67 -14.90 1.94 -22.66
N ASN A 68 -13.71 2.48 -22.34
CA ASN A 68 -12.81 3.16 -23.26
C ASN A 68 -11.47 2.43 -23.36
N ALA A 69 -10.74 2.67 -24.45
CA ALA A 69 -9.40 2.17 -24.64
C ALA A 69 -8.59 3.06 -25.59
N GLY A 70 -7.30 2.81 -25.66
CA GLY A 70 -6.40 3.44 -26.60
C GLY A 70 -4.92 3.21 -26.32
N PRO A 71 -4.02 3.77 -27.11
CA PRO A 71 -2.60 3.78 -26.82
C PRO A 71 -2.31 4.38 -25.45
N ALA A 72 -1.26 3.89 -24.80
CA ALA A 72 -0.76 4.51 -23.58
C ALA A 72 0.76 4.34 -23.49
N VAL A 73 1.39 5.22 -22.74
CA VAL A 73 2.83 5.25 -22.52
C VAL A 73 3.08 5.36 -21.02
N GLU A 74 3.75 4.35 -20.46
CA GLU A 74 4.29 4.40 -19.12
C GLU A 74 5.63 5.13 -19.14
N VAL A 75 5.82 6.07 -18.23
CA VAL A 75 7.03 6.90 -18.13
C VAL A 75 7.81 6.48 -16.88
N ILE A 76 8.98 5.89 -17.11
CA ILE A 76 9.77 5.25 -16.08
C ILE A 76 11.09 5.99 -15.91
N VAL A 77 11.47 6.30 -14.67
CA VAL A 77 12.75 6.90 -14.31
C VAL A 77 13.44 6.02 -13.27
N GLY A 78 14.65 5.55 -13.56
CA GLY A 78 15.40 4.70 -12.64
C GLY A 78 14.68 3.41 -12.24
N GLY A 79 13.79 2.89 -13.09
CA GLY A 79 12.96 1.70 -12.81
C GLY A 79 11.69 1.97 -11.97
N LEU A 80 11.37 3.24 -11.72
CA LEU A 80 10.13 3.67 -11.09
C LEU A 80 9.21 4.31 -12.13
N GLU A 81 8.03 3.76 -12.33
CA GLU A 81 6.98 4.37 -13.14
C GLU A 81 6.46 5.63 -12.42
N LEU A 82 6.73 6.79 -13.00
CA LEU A 82 6.30 8.08 -12.45
C LEU A 82 4.95 8.53 -13.01
N ALA A 83 4.69 8.22 -14.27
CA ALA A 83 3.47 8.63 -14.95
C ALA A 83 3.00 7.59 -15.97
N THR A 84 1.70 7.63 -16.25
CA THR A 84 1.06 6.96 -17.38
C THR A 84 0.31 7.99 -18.20
N LEU A 85 0.61 8.06 -19.50
CA LEU A 85 -0.03 8.95 -20.46
C LEU A 85 -0.99 8.11 -21.29
N VAL A 86 -2.29 8.32 -21.14
CA VAL A 86 -3.34 7.54 -21.81
C VAL A 86 -4.01 8.36 -22.91
N PHE A 87 -4.19 7.76 -24.07
CA PHE A 87 -4.75 8.38 -25.27
C PHE A 87 -5.97 7.59 -25.75
N MET A 88 -7.13 7.89 -25.16
CA MET A 88 -8.36 7.15 -25.46
C MET A 88 -8.99 7.69 -26.73
N ASN A 89 -9.09 6.84 -27.76
CA ASN A 89 -9.78 7.09 -29.01
C ASN A 89 -10.68 5.92 -29.42
N LEU A 90 -10.86 4.93 -28.53
CA LEU A 90 -11.65 3.75 -28.75
C LEU A 90 -12.74 3.64 -27.68
N LYS A 91 -13.93 3.16 -28.09
CA LYS A 91 -15.04 2.80 -27.21
C LYS A 91 -15.32 1.30 -27.32
N GLU A 92 -15.71 0.69 -26.21
CA GLU A 92 -16.15 -0.70 -26.19
C GLU A 92 -17.35 -0.90 -27.12
N ASP A 93 -17.24 -1.89 -28.00
CA ASP A 93 -18.25 -2.24 -29.00
C ASP A 93 -18.15 -3.74 -29.29
N PRO A 94 -19.15 -4.55 -28.92
CA PRO A 94 -19.14 -5.99 -29.21
C PRO A 94 -18.98 -6.35 -30.68
N THR A 95 -19.31 -5.41 -31.60
CA THR A 95 -19.16 -5.59 -33.05
C THR A 95 -17.88 -4.95 -33.60
N GLY A 96 -17.06 -4.36 -32.72
CA GLY A 96 -15.81 -3.69 -33.07
C GLY A 96 -14.76 -4.65 -33.60
N ASN A 97 -13.90 -4.14 -34.45
CA ASN A 97 -12.82 -4.90 -35.10
C ASN A 97 -11.44 -4.74 -34.42
N ILE A 98 -11.34 -3.91 -33.40
CA ILE A 98 -10.10 -3.69 -32.66
C ILE A 98 -10.16 -4.51 -31.36
N GLN A 99 -9.12 -5.28 -31.08
CA GLN A 99 -9.05 -6.11 -29.88
C GLN A 99 -7.96 -5.59 -28.92
N ILE A 100 -8.34 -5.28 -27.68
CA ILE A 100 -7.40 -4.92 -26.61
C ILE A 100 -7.74 -5.76 -25.36
N LYS A 101 -6.79 -6.53 -24.88
CA LYS A 101 -6.92 -7.39 -23.68
C LYS A 101 -8.19 -8.28 -23.72
N GLY A 102 -8.57 -8.76 -24.92
CA GLY A 102 -9.71 -9.67 -25.12
C GLY A 102 -11.08 -8.99 -25.22
N VAL A 103 -11.14 -7.67 -25.22
CA VAL A 103 -12.37 -6.89 -25.41
C VAL A 103 -12.36 -6.22 -26.77
N SER A 104 -13.55 -6.16 -27.44
CA SER A 104 -13.72 -5.55 -28.76
C SER A 104 -14.03 -4.06 -28.64
N TYR A 105 -13.43 -3.27 -29.52
CA TYR A 105 -13.56 -1.81 -29.56
C TYR A 105 -13.79 -1.33 -30.99
N SER A 106 -14.42 -0.14 -31.10
CA SER A 106 -14.53 0.66 -32.31
C SER A 106 -13.94 2.04 -32.07
N GLU A 107 -13.45 2.68 -33.13
CA GLU A 107 -13.01 4.08 -33.08
C GLU A 107 -14.14 5.02 -32.67
N MET A 108 -13.80 6.07 -31.92
CA MET A 108 -14.72 7.15 -31.58
C MET A 108 -14.18 8.50 -32.09
N PRO A 109 -15.07 9.46 -32.44
CA PRO A 109 -14.66 10.78 -32.93
C PRO A 109 -14.01 11.66 -31.86
N LEU A 110 -14.14 11.27 -30.60
CA LEU A 110 -13.52 11.94 -29.46
C LEU A 110 -12.11 11.35 -29.21
N GLN A 111 -11.13 12.21 -29.10
CA GLN A 111 -9.79 11.87 -28.68
C GLN A 111 -9.54 12.48 -27.29
N ILE A 112 -9.30 11.61 -26.29
CA ILE A 112 -9.14 12.02 -24.90
C ILE A 112 -7.69 11.76 -24.48
N ILE A 113 -7.03 12.79 -23.97
CA ILE A 113 -5.82 12.63 -23.18
C ILE A 113 -6.24 12.53 -21.72
N ASP A 114 -5.83 11.47 -21.07
CA ASP A 114 -5.99 11.24 -19.64
C ASP A 114 -4.65 10.81 -19.07
N THR A 115 -4.03 11.69 -18.30
CA THR A 115 -2.69 11.43 -17.75
C THR A 115 -2.78 11.16 -16.26
N GLY A 116 -1.88 10.31 -15.77
CA GLY A 116 -1.74 10.04 -14.35
C GLY A 116 -0.30 10.20 -13.91
N TYR A 117 -0.03 11.15 -13.04
CA TYR A 117 1.29 11.40 -12.42
C TYR A 117 1.18 11.08 -10.94
N GLY A 118 1.85 10.03 -10.48
CA GLY A 118 1.81 9.64 -9.06
C GLY A 118 2.59 10.59 -8.18
N LEU A 119 1.91 11.48 -7.44
CA LEU A 119 2.57 12.52 -6.62
C LEU A 119 3.58 11.92 -5.65
N GLU A 120 3.22 10.87 -4.94
CA GLU A 120 4.10 10.22 -3.96
C GLU A 120 5.32 9.56 -4.62
N ARG A 121 5.18 9.08 -5.85
CA ARG A 121 6.30 8.54 -6.62
C ARG A 121 7.29 9.62 -7.01
N PHE A 122 6.81 10.81 -7.38
CA PHE A 122 7.68 11.99 -7.60
C PHE A 122 8.38 12.43 -6.32
N CYS A 123 7.67 12.48 -5.20
CA CYS A 123 8.26 12.78 -3.90
C CYS A 123 9.35 11.76 -3.54
N TRP A 124 9.09 10.47 -3.76
CA TRP A 124 10.06 9.41 -3.48
C TRP A 124 11.29 9.50 -4.40
N ALA A 125 11.09 9.69 -5.70
CA ALA A 125 12.20 9.87 -6.64
C ALA A 125 13.07 11.09 -6.28
N ALA A 126 12.44 12.19 -5.86
CA ALA A 126 13.16 13.41 -5.44
C ALA A 126 13.88 13.24 -4.11
N ALA A 127 13.30 12.55 -3.14
CA ALA A 127 13.89 12.31 -1.82
C ALA A 127 15.03 11.28 -1.86
N GLY A 128 15.01 10.33 -2.81
CA GLY A 128 16.03 9.29 -2.94
C GLY A 128 16.10 8.33 -1.75
N THR A 129 15.02 8.19 -0.98
CA THR A 129 14.96 7.30 0.18
C THR A 129 14.84 5.82 -0.24
N PRO A 130 15.26 4.86 0.60
CA PRO A 130 15.16 3.44 0.30
C PRO A 130 13.75 2.96 -0.02
N THR A 131 12.75 3.54 0.68
CA THR A 131 11.34 3.20 0.52
C THR A 131 10.49 4.45 0.37
N ILE A 132 9.31 4.29 -0.23
CA ILE A 132 8.35 5.39 -0.41
C ILE A 132 7.84 5.95 0.92
N TYR A 133 7.73 5.11 1.96
CA TYR A 133 7.20 5.54 3.28
C TYR A 133 8.12 6.54 3.99
N GLU A 134 9.43 6.43 3.80
CA GLU A 134 10.41 7.37 4.36
C GLU A 134 10.42 8.70 3.60
N ALA A 135 9.98 8.70 2.33
CA ALA A 135 9.81 9.91 1.55
C ALA A 135 8.56 10.70 1.93
N ILE A 136 7.43 9.98 2.13
CA ILE A 136 6.12 10.65 2.28
C ILE A 136 5.64 10.77 3.74
N TYR A 137 6.17 9.95 4.65
CA TYR A 137 5.84 9.98 6.09
C TYR A 137 7.10 10.04 6.98
N PRO A 138 8.10 10.89 6.67
CA PRO A 138 9.41 10.85 7.33
C PRO A 138 9.32 11.00 8.85
N GLU A 139 8.50 11.93 9.34
CA GLU A 139 8.37 12.22 10.77
C GLU A 139 7.69 11.05 11.51
N THR A 140 6.58 10.54 10.98
CA THR A 140 5.85 9.43 11.61
C THR A 140 6.69 8.14 11.60
N VAL A 141 7.38 7.84 10.50
CA VAL A 141 8.28 6.69 10.42
C VAL A 141 9.45 6.81 11.40
N SER A 142 10.07 7.99 11.47
CA SER A 142 11.17 8.27 12.41
C SER A 142 10.72 8.11 13.86
N TRP A 143 9.57 8.68 14.20
CA TRP A 143 8.97 8.58 15.54
C TRP A 143 8.68 7.13 15.93
N LEU A 144 8.05 6.34 15.05
CA LEU A 144 7.77 4.92 15.31
C LEU A 144 9.05 4.09 15.44
N LYS A 145 10.09 4.34 14.61
CA LYS A 145 11.40 3.72 14.75
C LYS A 145 12.01 4.03 16.13
N GLN A 146 11.93 5.27 16.58
CA GLN A 146 12.44 5.69 17.89
C GLN A 146 11.69 5.00 19.04
N LEU A 147 10.35 4.97 19.00
CA LEU A 147 9.53 4.34 20.05
C LEU A 147 9.75 2.83 20.14
N THR A 148 9.97 2.16 19.01
CA THR A 148 10.25 0.71 18.97
C THR A 148 11.72 0.38 19.23
N GLY A 149 12.59 1.38 19.28
CA GLY A 149 14.04 1.18 19.34
C GLY A 149 14.65 0.64 18.04
N PHE A 150 13.87 0.59 16.93
CA PHE A 150 14.32 0.02 15.66
C PHE A 150 15.48 0.83 15.07
N SER A 151 16.62 0.19 14.89
CA SER A 151 17.83 0.81 14.31
C SER A 151 18.71 -0.24 13.62
N ALA A 152 19.55 0.18 12.68
CA ALA A 152 20.48 -0.68 11.97
C ALA A 152 21.43 -1.43 12.94
N SER A 153 21.82 -0.80 14.04
CA SER A 153 22.72 -1.39 15.04
C SER A 153 22.12 -2.60 15.77
N MET A 154 20.80 -2.78 15.77
CA MET A 154 20.17 -4.00 16.31
C MET A 154 20.55 -5.27 15.54
N PHE A 155 21.00 -5.10 14.30
CA PHE A 155 21.30 -6.17 13.35
C PHE A 155 22.78 -6.19 12.95
N ASP A 156 23.64 -5.52 13.72
CA ASP A 156 25.07 -5.34 13.41
C ASP A 156 25.32 -4.70 12.03
N LEU A 157 24.38 -3.88 11.56
CA LEU A 157 24.46 -3.15 10.30
C LEU A 157 24.75 -1.67 10.55
N THR A 158 25.42 -1.03 9.60
CA THR A 158 25.45 0.43 9.50
C THR A 158 24.13 0.94 8.88
N LYS A 159 23.82 2.22 9.07
CA LYS A 159 22.65 2.83 8.45
C LYS A 159 22.70 2.66 6.91
N SER A 160 23.85 2.89 6.29
CA SER A 160 24.01 2.74 4.83
C SER A 160 23.71 1.30 4.37
N GLN A 161 24.23 0.30 5.09
CA GLN A 161 23.97 -1.11 4.74
C GLN A 161 22.48 -1.47 4.85
N LEU A 162 21.79 -0.96 5.86
CA LEU A 162 20.34 -1.14 5.98
C LEU A 162 19.60 -0.41 4.85
N ASP A 163 19.95 0.83 4.55
CA ASP A 163 19.34 1.64 3.49
C ASP A 163 19.54 0.96 2.11
N ASP A 164 20.74 0.45 1.82
CA ASP A 164 21.06 -0.28 0.59
C ASP A 164 20.24 -1.57 0.48
N LEU A 165 20.12 -2.32 1.58
CA LEU A 165 19.30 -3.53 1.66
C LEU A 165 17.83 -3.22 1.36
N LEU A 166 17.25 -2.21 2.02
CA LEU A 166 15.86 -1.81 1.83
C LEU A 166 15.58 -1.29 0.42
N GLY A 167 16.51 -0.53 -0.15
CA GLY A 167 16.44 -0.05 -1.54
C GLY A 167 16.43 -1.20 -2.54
N ASP A 168 17.31 -2.18 -2.36
CA ASP A 168 17.35 -3.38 -3.22
C ASP A 168 16.11 -4.27 -3.02
N MET A 169 15.61 -4.39 -1.81
CA MET A 169 14.33 -5.07 -1.54
C MET A 169 13.20 -4.39 -2.32
N SER A 170 13.08 -3.08 -2.22
CA SER A 170 12.05 -2.32 -2.91
C SER A 170 12.13 -2.49 -4.44
N ARG A 171 13.33 -2.46 -5.03
CA ARG A 171 13.55 -2.71 -6.46
C ARG A 171 13.16 -4.12 -6.87
N LEU A 172 13.55 -5.14 -6.08
CA LEU A 172 13.21 -6.53 -6.36
C LEU A 172 11.70 -6.78 -6.34
N PHE A 173 10.95 -6.16 -5.40
CA PHE A 173 9.50 -6.23 -5.41
C PHE A 173 8.88 -5.67 -6.69
N GLY A 174 9.45 -4.60 -7.25
CA GLY A 174 8.99 -4.05 -8.52
C GLY A 174 9.27 -4.94 -9.73
N ILE A 175 10.43 -5.64 -9.74
CA ILE A 175 10.85 -6.47 -10.87
C ILE A 175 10.20 -7.86 -10.86
N MET A 176 10.04 -8.46 -9.67
CA MET A 176 9.62 -9.85 -9.53
C MET A 176 8.11 -10.05 -9.62
N ASN A 177 7.32 -8.96 -9.68
CA ASN A 177 5.85 -8.99 -9.69
C ASN A 177 5.28 -9.97 -8.64
N ILE A 178 5.81 -9.87 -7.41
CA ILE A 178 5.52 -10.79 -6.32
C ILE A 178 4.09 -10.57 -5.84
N GLU A 179 3.20 -11.51 -6.15
CA GLU A 179 1.90 -11.59 -5.50
C GLU A 179 2.11 -12.08 -4.06
N VAL A 180 1.80 -11.20 -3.11
CA VAL A 180 1.84 -11.53 -1.68
C VAL A 180 0.74 -12.57 -1.41
N GLY A 181 1.14 -13.83 -1.18
CA GLY A 181 0.20 -14.90 -0.83
C GLY A 181 0.39 -16.24 -1.54
N SER A 182 1.20 -16.33 -2.60
CA SER A 182 1.50 -17.59 -3.28
C SER A 182 2.82 -18.19 -2.76
N ASP A 183 2.79 -19.43 -2.23
CA ASP A 183 3.96 -20.23 -1.82
C ASP A 183 5.03 -19.44 -1.00
N GLY A 184 4.64 -18.87 0.15
CA GLY A 184 5.44 -17.93 0.95
C GLY A 184 6.91 -18.31 1.13
N ASN A 185 7.21 -19.55 1.52
CA ASN A 185 8.59 -19.99 1.75
C ASN A 185 9.45 -20.05 0.47
N ARG A 186 8.86 -20.40 -0.68
CA ARG A 186 9.60 -20.49 -1.95
C ARG A 186 9.95 -19.10 -2.47
N MET A 187 9.03 -18.18 -2.37
CA MET A 187 9.22 -16.78 -2.80
C MET A 187 10.22 -16.06 -1.90
N GLU A 188 10.12 -16.24 -0.59
CA GLU A 188 11.07 -15.68 0.37
C GLU A 188 12.50 -16.18 0.12
N ASN A 189 12.69 -17.48 -0.08
CA ASN A 189 14.01 -18.04 -0.40
C ASN A 189 14.58 -17.51 -1.73
N LEU A 190 13.73 -17.32 -2.74
CA LEU A 190 14.16 -16.72 -4.01
C LEU A 190 14.56 -15.25 -3.80
N PHE A 191 13.79 -14.52 -3.02
CA PHE A 191 14.05 -13.11 -2.69
C PHE A 191 15.38 -12.95 -1.95
N ILE A 192 15.61 -13.75 -0.91
CA ILE A 192 16.88 -13.80 -0.17
C ILE A 192 18.05 -14.16 -1.09
N LYS A 193 17.86 -15.15 -1.98
CA LYS A 193 18.88 -15.49 -2.97
C LYS A 193 19.25 -14.31 -3.85
N LYS A 194 18.25 -13.54 -4.32
CA LYS A 194 18.47 -12.35 -5.15
C LYS A 194 19.18 -11.22 -4.39
N LEU A 195 18.88 -11.06 -3.12
CA LEU A 195 19.59 -10.11 -2.25
C LEU A 195 21.06 -10.51 -2.06
N LYS A 196 21.34 -11.81 -1.88
CA LYS A 196 22.72 -12.33 -1.81
C LYS A 196 23.50 -12.12 -3.12
N GLU A 197 22.85 -12.31 -4.28
CA GLU A 197 23.43 -12.03 -5.59
C GLU A 197 23.80 -10.53 -5.76
N ARG A 198 23.18 -9.64 -4.99
CA ARG A 198 23.47 -8.19 -4.93
C ARG A 198 24.49 -7.79 -3.85
N GLY A 199 25.03 -8.78 -3.13
CA GLY A 199 26.09 -8.58 -2.13
C GLY A 199 25.63 -8.43 -0.69
N HIS A 200 24.32 -8.63 -0.42
CA HIS A 200 23.83 -8.59 0.97
C HIS A 200 24.07 -9.93 1.67
N ASP A 201 24.80 -9.90 2.78
CA ASP A 201 24.96 -11.09 3.66
C ASP A 201 23.75 -11.21 4.59
N ILE A 202 22.69 -11.85 4.09
CA ILE A 202 21.42 -11.96 4.80
C ILE A 202 20.96 -13.42 4.92
N THR A 203 20.58 -13.80 6.14
CA THR A 203 19.93 -15.10 6.43
C THR A 203 18.41 -14.94 6.48
N PRO A 204 17.61 -16.01 6.35
CA PRO A 204 16.16 -15.94 6.54
C PRO A 204 15.76 -15.31 7.88
N ASP A 205 16.42 -15.71 8.97
CA ASP A 205 16.12 -15.19 10.31
C ASP A 205 16.44 -13.69 10.42
N LEU A 206 17.57 -13.24 9.88
CA LEU A 206 17.93 -11.83 9.85
C LEU A 206 16.96 -11.06 8.96
N PHE A 207 16.58 -11.60 7.81
CA PHE A 207 15.61 -11.00 6.92
C PHE A 207 14.27 -10.77 7.63
N SER A 208 13.71 -11.80 8.26
CA SER A 208 12.45 -11.71 9.01
C SER A 208 12.56 -10.74 10.18
N SER A 209 13.66 -10.77 10.94
CA SER A 209 13.87 -9.89 12.10
C SER A 209 13.92 -8.39 11.72
N ILE A 210 14.39 -8.07 10.52
CA ILE A 210 14.38 -6.70 9.98
C ILE A 210 12.99 -6.36 9.40
N THR A 211 12.45 -7.23 8.57
CA THR A 211 11.29 -6.89 7.73
C THR A 211 9.96 -6.93 8.47
N GLU A 212 9.77 -7.82 9.44
CA GLU A 212 8.51 -7.94 10.17
C GLU A 212 8.15 -6.70 11.01
N PRO A 213 9.04 -6.14 11.86
CA PRO A 213 8.73 -4.92 12.58
C PRO A 213 8.65 -3.72 11.63
N LEU A 214 9.54 -3.66 10.62
CA LEU A 214 9.61 -2.54 9.70
C LEU A 214 8.36 -2.45 8.82
N ALA A 215 7.81 -3.58 8.39
CA ALA A 215 6.56 -3.62 7.63
C ALA A 215 5.39 -2.98 8.42
N LYS A 216 5.35 -3.17 9.73
CA LYS A 216 4.34 -2.55 10.61
C LYS A 216 4.60 -1.05 10.80
N ILE A 217 5.87 -0.68 11.02
CA ILE A 217 6.30 0.73 11.13
C ILE A 217 5.92 1.52 9.88
N TYR A 218 6.06 0.95 8.69
CA TYR A 218 5.69 1.59 7.42
C TYR A 218 4.18 1.55 7.13
N ALA A 219 3.50 0.47 7.48
CA ALA A 219 2.07 0.34 7.20
C ALA A 219 1.20 1.22 8.12
N ILE A 220 1.64 1.50 9.35
CA ILE A 220 0.88 2.36 10.28
C ILE A 220 0.62 3.75 9.69
N PRO A 221 1.62 4.56 9.26
CA PRO A 221 1.37 5.88 8.70
C PRO A 221 0.55 5.85 7.40
N ASP A 222 0.77 4.88 6.54
CA ASP A 222 -0.02 4.70 5.32
C ASP A 222 -1.51 4.44 5.62
N HIS A 223 -1.77 3.53 6.54
CA HIS A 223 -3.14 3.23 6.95
C HIS A 223 -3.79 4.37 7.74
N LEU A 224 -3.01 5.10 8.55
CA LEU A 224 -3.48 6.33 9.20
C LEU A 224 -3.90 7.36 8.17
N HIS A 225 -3.09 7.58 7.13
CA HIS A 225 -3.43 8.50 6.05
C HIS A 225 -4.77 8.13 5.41
N ALA A 226 -4.97 6.85 5.10
CA ALA A 226 -6.22 6.35 4.53
C ALA A 226 -7.42 6.57 5.47
N VAL A 227 -7.29 6.17 6.74
CA VAL A 227 -8.38 6.29 7.73
C VAL A 227 -8.74 7.73 8.01
N VAL A 228 -7.73 8.58 8.20
CA VAL A 228 -7.93 10.02 8.48
C VAL A 228 -8.67 10.69 7.32
N ASN A 229 -8.30 10.41 6.07
CA ASN A 229 -9.00 10.94 4.90
C ASN A 229 -10.44 10.42 4.82
N MET A 230 -10.67 9.11 4.95
CA MET A 230 -12.01 8.53 4.91
C MET A 230 -12.93 9.09 6.00
N VAL A 231 -12.45 9.16 7.24
CA VAL A 231 -13.26 9.64 8.37
C VAL A 231 -13.42 11.16 8.30
N GLY A 232 -12.39 11.88 7.87
CA GLY A 232 -12.44 13.33 7.66
C GLY A 232 -13.43 13.75 6.56
N ASP A 233 -13.65 12.92 5.55
CA ASP A 233 -14.68 13.11 4.54
C ASP A 233 -16.09 12.63 5.00
N GLY A 234 -16.24 12.24 6.27
CA GLY A 234 -17.52 11.88 6.87
C GLY A 234 -17.87 10.40 6.84
N LEU A 235 -16.93 9.54 6.44
CA LEU A 235 -17.15 8.10 6.44
C LEU A 235 -17.02 7.51 7.86
N VAL A 236 -18.09 6.94 8.38
CA VAL A 236 -18.08 6.30 9.71
C VAL A 236 -17.70 4.81 9.57
N PRO A 237 -16.72 4.30 10.35
CA PRO A 237 -16.38 2.89 10.40
C PRO A 237 -17.61 2.00 10.71
N SER A 238 -17.88 1.02 9.85
CA SER A 238 -19.06 0.15 9.96
C SER A 238 -18.76 -1.28 9.45
N ASN A 239 -19.74 -2.16 9.46
CA ASN A 239 -19.59 -3.53 8.95
C ASN A 239 -19.95 -3.67 7.46
N ALA A 240 -20.27 -2.58 6.77
CA ALA A 240 -20.74 -2.65 5.39
C ALA A 240 -20.11 -1.57 4.50
N LYS A 241 -19.99 -1.89 3.20
CA LYS A 241 -19.56 -0.97 2.14
C LYS A 241 -18.22 -0.27 2.48
N ALA A 242 -18.10 1.02 2.15
CA ALA A 242 -16.90 1.81 2.40
C ALA A 242 -16.55 1.93 3.91
N GLY A 243 -17.54 1.94 4.80
CA GLY A 243 -17.30 1.95 6.26
C GLY A 243 -16.58 0.71 6.78
N TYR A 244 -16.73 -0.43 6.08
CA TYR A 244 -15.96 -1.64 6.38
C TYR A 244 -14.47 -1.45 6.12
N LEU A 245 -14.09 -0.75 5.05
CA LEU A 245 -12.69 -0.46 4.76
C LEU A 245 -12.06 0.41 5.84
N ALA A 246 -12.75 1.49 6.27
CA ALA A 246 -12.28 2.34 7.35
C ALA A 246 -12.09 1.56 8.66
N ARG A 247 -13.06 0.71 9.02
CA ARG A 247 -12.95 -0.18 10.19
C ARG A 247 -11.79 -1.16 10.07
N MET A 248 -11.63 -1.80 8.93
CA MET A 248 -10.55 -2.75 8.67
C MET A 248 -9.19 -2.07 8.83
N MET A 249 -8.99 -0.87 8.26
CA MET A 249 -7.74 -0.11 8.37
C MET A 249 -7.45 0.27 9.82
N ALA A 250 -8.44 0.85 10.54
CA ALA A 250 -8.28 1.21 11.95
C ALA A 250 -7.87 0.01 12.81
N ARG A 251 -8.50 -1.16 12.60
CA ARG A 251 -8.15 -2.39 13.33
C ARG A 251 -6.79 -2.96 12.93
N ARG A 252 -6.36 -2.79 11.68
CA ARG A 252 -5.00 -3.16 11.27
C ARG A 252 -3.95 -2.29 11.97
N ILE A 253 -4.18 -0.99 12.07
CA ILE A 253 -3.30 -0.08 12.83
C ILE A 253 -3.21 -0.52 14.29
N LEU A 254 -4.34 -0.74 14.95
CA LEU A 254 -4.41 -1.17 16.34
C LEU A 254 -3.65 -2.49 16.57
N ARG A 255 -3.83 -3.48 15.68
CA ARG A 255 -3.10 -4.74 15.75
C ARG A 255 -1.59 -4.54 15.58
N MET A 256 -1.16 -3.75 14.60
CA MET A 256 0.25 -3.48 14.36
C MET A 256 0.89 -2.72 15.52
N ARG A 257 0.16 -1.77 16.12
CA ARG A 257 0.55 -1.09 17.36
C ARG A 257 0.79 -2.09 18.50
N ASP A 258 -0.18 -2.98 18.73
CA ASP A 258 -0.09 -4.01 19.79
C ASP A 258 1.09 -4.98 19.53
N ASP A 259 1.30 -5.38 18.28
CA ASP A 259 2.42 -6.26 17.90
C ASP A 259 3.79 -5.60 18.04
N LEU A 260 3.86 -4.27 17.91
CA LEU A 260 5.08 -3.49 18.15
C LEU A 260 5.27 -3.13 19.64
N GLY A 261 4.31 -3.49 20.51
CA GLY A 261 4.35 -3.19 21.94
C GLY A 261 4.23 -1.69 22.26
N LEU A 262 3.60 -0.91 21.40
CA LEU A 262 3.44 0.54 21.57
C LEU A 262 2.26 0.84 22.51
N ASP A 263 2.53 1.59 23.57
CA ASP A 263 1.51 2.09 24.51
C ASP A 263 0.99 3.48 24.05
N LEU A 264 0.26 3.46 22.93
CA LEU A 264 -0.34 4.64 22.30
C LEU A 264 -1.78 4.33 21.91
N SER A 265 -2.69 5.30 22.07
CA SER A 265 -4.04 5.17 21.52
C SER A 265 -4.05 5.38 20.00
N LEU A 266 -5.13 4.95 19.33
CA LEU A 266 -5.35 5.29 17.93
C LEU A 266 -5.45 6.80 17.72
N CYS A 267 -5.95 7.52 18.72
CA CYS A 267 -6.02 8.99 18.71
C CYS A 267 -4.63 9.63 18.81
N ASP A 268 -3.70 9.07 19.59
CA ASP A 268 -2.33 9.59 19.68
C ASP A 268 -1.61 9.42 18.34
N LEU A 269 -1.75 8.24 17.72
CA LEU A 269 -1.19 7.96 16.40
C LEU A 269 -1.77 8.89 15.33
N ALA A 270 -3.10 9.09 15.33
CA ALA A 270 -3.77 9.96 14.37
C ALA A 270 -3.42 11.44 14.62
N SER A 271 -3.31 11.89 15.86
CA SER A 271 -2.94 13.27 16.19
C SER A 271 -1.51 13.59 15.72
N HIS A 272 -0.56 12.69 15.98
CA HIS A 272 0.80 12.84 15.46
C HIS A 272 0.81 12.87 13.91
N HIS A 273 0.07 11.98 13.29
CA HIS A 273 0.01 11.95 11.83
C HIS A 273 -0.61 13.23 11.24
N LEU A 274 -1.65 13.78 11.87
CA LEU A 274 -2.28 15.04 11.46
C LEU A 274 -1.36 16.26 11.64
N GLU A 275 -0.49 16.24 12.65
CA GLU A 275 0.45 17.34 12.92
C GLU A 275 1.54 17.44 11.84
N TYR A 276 2.07 16.30 11.39
CA TYR A 276 3.22 16.24 10.50
C TYR A 276 2.90 16.01 9.03
N ASN A 277 1.62 15.83 8.68
CA ASN A 277 1.21 15.65 7.29
C ASN A 277 0.23 16.75 6.86
N TYR A 278 0.30 17.10 5.57
CA TYR A 278 -0.61 18.11 5.03
C TYR A 278 -2.03 17.58 4.91
N TYR A 279 -2.97 18.34 5.43
CA TYR A 279 -4.41 18.11 5.27
C TYR A 279 -5.12 19.42 4.95
N PRO A 280 -6.20 19.36 4.12
CA PRO A 280 -7.03 20.53 3.85
C PRO A 280 -7.59 21.16 5.13
N GLU A 281 -7.76 22.49 5.15
CA GLU A 281 -8.23 23.23 6.33
C GLU A 281 -9.58 22.71 6.86
N ARG A 282 -10.47 22.23 5.97
CA ARG A 282 -11.74 21.59 6.37
C ARG A 282 -11.54 20.40 7.31
N MET A 283 -10.49 19.60 7.14
CA MET A 283 -10.21 18.45 7.98
C MET A 283 -9.67 18.87 9.35
N LYS A 284 -8.90 19.95 9.40
CA LYS A 284 -8.45 20.54 10.68
C LYS A 284 -9.62 20.99 11.54
N GLN A 285 -10.68 21.53 10.92
CA GLN A 285 -11.91 21.95 11.61
C GLN A 285 -12.73 20.78 12.14
N THR A 286 -12.58 19.59 11.57
CA THR A 286 -13.31 18.37 11.97
C THR A 286 -12.48 17.41 12.83
N THR A 287 -11.25 17.77 13.20
CA THR A 287 -10.32 16.91 13.94
C THR A 287 -10.91 16.32 15.23
N GLU A 288 -11.63 17.11 16.03
CA GLU A 288 -12.26 16.62 17.26
C GLU A 288 -13.29 15.51 16.99
N GLY A 289 -14.12 15.70 15.97
CA GLY A 289 -15.09 14.68 15.54
C GLY A 289 -14.41 13.42 15.00
N LEU A 290 -13.35 13.59 14.24
CA LEU A 290 -12.53 12.49 13.73
C LEU A 290 -11.93 11.67 14.87
N LEU A 291 -11.27 12.31 15.83
CA LEU A 291 -10.68 11.64 17.00
C LEU A 291 -11.76 10.95 17.85
N THR A 292 -12.94 11.54 18.01
CA THR A 292 -14.07 10.92 18.71
C THR A 292 -14.50 9.61 18.03
N ILE A 293 -14.57 9.59 16.68
CA ILE A 293 -14.92 8.40 15.91
C ILE A 293 -13.83 7.32 16.06
N LEU A 294 -12.56 7.69 15.99
CA LEU A 294 -11.43 6.77 16.15
C LEU A 294 -11.38 6.16 17.54
N ASN A 295 -11.58 6.97 18.58
CA ASN A 295 -11.67 6.48 19.96
C ASN A 295 -12.79 5.45 20.12
N GLY A 296 -13.97 5.73 19.58
CA GLY A 296 -15.09 4.79 19.62
C GLY A 296 -14.81 3.47 18.84
N GLU A 297 -14.00 3.50 17.80
CA GLU A 297 -13.61 2.27 17.10
C GLU A 297 -12.53 1.49 17.90
N GLU A 298 -11.61 2.17 18.58
CA GLU A 298 -10.66 1.52 19.49
C GLU A 298 -11.35 0.86 20.68
N GLU A 299 -12.34 1.51 21.28
CA GLU A 299 -13.15 0.92 22.36
C GLU A 299 -13.84 -0.37 21.90
N ARG A 300 -14.42 -0.37 20.69
CA ARG A 300 -15.05 -1.57 20.08
C ARG A 300 -14.03 -2.66 19.79
N TYR A 301 -12.82 -2.29 19.36
CA TYR A 301 -11.73 -3.24 19.13
C TYR A 301 -11.30 -3.90 20.44
N ASN A 302 -11.09 -3.13 21.50
CA ASN A 302 -10.73 -3.65 22.81
C ASN A 302 -11.83 -4.55 23.41
N GLU A 303 -13.10 -4.18 23.23
CA GLU A 303 -14.22 -5.03 23.63
C GLU A 303 -14.29 -6.35 22.85
N MET A 304 -14.02 -6.29 21.54
CA MET A 304 -13.94 -7.48 20.69
C MET A 304 -12.82 -8.41 21.16
N LEU A 305 -11.61 -7.91 21.45
CA LEU A 305 -10.50 -8.72 21.97
C LEU A 305 -10.86 -9.40 23.31
N ARG A 306 -11.45 -8.64 24.24
CA ARG A 306 -11.88 -9.17 25.55
C ARG A 306 -12.91 -10.29 25.42
N LYS A 307 -13.91 -10.14 24.54
CA LYS A 307 -14.90 -11.17 24.25
C LYS A 307 -14.28 -12.33 23.48
N GLY A 308 -13.43 -12.02 22.51
CA GLY A 308 -12.77 -12.96 21.63
C GLY A 308 -11.89 -13.98 22.37
N HIS A 309 -11.22 -13.55 23.42
CA HIS A 309 -10.42 -14.45 24.24
C HIS A 309 -11.25 -15.63 24.78
N ASN A 310 -12.47 -15.38 25.28
CA ASN A 310 -13.36 -16.42 25.77
C ASN A 310 -13.92 -17.30 24.64
N VAL A 311 -14.23 -16.70 23.48
CA VAL A 311 -14.73 -17.42 22.30
C VAL A 311 -13.64 -18.38 21.79
N VAL A 312 -12.43 -17.90 21.56
CA VAL A 312 -11.29 -18.75 21.11
C VAL A 312 -11.01 -19.84 22.13
N LYS A 313 -10.95 -19.51 23.42
CA LYS A 313 -10.75 -20.50 24.50
C LYS A 313 -11.80 -21.62 24.47
N THR A 314 -13.04 -21.28 24.17
CA THR A 314 -14.14 -22.26 24.10
C THR A 314 -14.02 -23.10 22.83
N SER A 315 -13.76 -22.50 21.70
CA SER A 315 -13.59 -23.19 20.41
C SER A 315 -12.41 -24.16 20.43
N LEU A 316 -11.32 -23.80 21.09
CA LEU A 316 -10.14 -24.66 21.21
C LEU A 316 -10.35 -25.94 22.03
N LYS A 317 -11.43 -26.04 22.82
CA LYS A 317 -11.73 -27.26 23.59
C LYS A 317 -12.05 -28.46 22.72
N SER A 318 -12.57 -28.24 21.53
CA SER A 318 -12.92 -29.29 20.55
C SER A 318 -11.78 -29.60 19.55
N ILE A 319 -10.64 -28.94 19.68
CA ILE A 319 -9.53 -29.04 18.73
C ILE A 319 -8.40 -29.90 19.34
N PRO A 320 -7.81 -30.87 18.61
CA PRO A 320 -6.64 -31.63 19.07
C PRO A 320 -5.44 -30.70 19.30
N ARG A 321 -4.66 -30.95 20.37
CA ARG A 321 -3.51 -30.09 20.74
C ARG A 321 -2.29 -30.21 19.82
N GLU A 322 -2.24 -31.26 19.02
CA GLU A 322 -1.10 -31.62 18.16
C GLU A 322 -1.12 -30.89 16.81
N ILE A 323 -2.13 -30.07 16.54
CA ILE A 323 -2.22 -29.34 15.27
C ILE A 323 -1.23 -28.17 15.22
N SER A 324 -0.72 -27.90 14.03
CA SER A 324 0.14 -26.74 13.73
C SER A 324 -0.62 -25.55 13.14
N GLU A 325 -1.87 -25.75 12.69
CA GLU A 325 -2.73 -24.73 12.08
C GLU A 325 -4.17 -24.91 12.58
N LEU A 326 -4.88 -23.80 12.79
CA LEU A 326 -6.31 -23.84 13.09
C LEU A 326 -7.11 -24.21 11.83
N PRO A 327 -8.21 -24.99 11.96
CA PRO A 327 -9.07 -25.32 10.82
C PRO A 327 -9.66 -24.06 10.16
N ASP A 328 -9.69 -24.05 8.82
CA ASP A 328 -10.21 -22.92 8.03
C ASP A 328 -11.66 -22.58 8.39
N GLU A 329 -12.51 -23.60 8.64
CA GLU A 329 -13.90 -23.41 9.05
C GLU A 329 -14.00 -22.67 10.39
N LEU A 330 -13.10 -22.98 11.34
CA LEU A 330 -13.04 -22.28 12.62
C LEU A 330 -12.59 -20.84 12.43
N LEU A 331 -11.54 -20.61 11.65
CA LEU A 331 -11.04 -19.28 11.36
C LEU A 331 -12.10 -18.42 10.66
N PHE A 332 -12.80 -19.00 9.70
CA PHE A 332 -13.89 -18.33 9.01
C PHE A 332 -15.02 -17.94 10.00
N ASN A 333 -15.45 -18.87 10.85
CA ASN A 333 -16.49 -18.60 11.85
C ASN A 333 -16.07 -17.51 12.86
N LEU A 334 -14.83 -17.59 13.35
CA LEU A 334 -14.29 -16.58 14.27
C LEU A 334 -14.24 -15.19 13.63
N ASN A 335 -13.90 -15.11 12.35
CA ASN A 335 -13.87 -13.85 11.62
C ASN A 335 -15.27 -13.33 11.31
N ASP A 336 -16.14 -14.16 10.74
CA ASP A 336 -17.48 -13.76 10.29
C ASP A 336 -18.40 -13.40 11.46
N SER A 337 -18.47 -14.26 12.48
CA SER A 337 -19.41 -14.11 13.59
C SER A 337 -18.90 -13.25 14.75
N HIS A 338 -17.58 -13.15 14.92
CA HIS A 338 -16.96 -12.49 16.07
C HIS A 338 -15.99 -11.38 15.69
N GLY A 339 -15.70 -11.19 14.40
CA GLY A 339 -14.76 -10.17 13.90
C GLY A 339 -13.28 -10.44 14.26
N LEU A 340 -12.97 -11.68 14.66
CA LEU A 340 -11.61 -12.09 15.01
C LEU A 340 -10.91 -12.58 13.76
N SER A 341 -10.01 -11.75 13.20
CA SER A 341 -9.20 -12.19 12.05
C SER A 341 -8.36 -13.43 12.40
N PRO A 342 -7.91 -14.21 11.40
CA PRO A 342 -7.07 -15.38 11.63
C PRO A 342 -5.85 -15.08 12.50
N GLU A 343 -5.22 -13.92 12.29
CA GLU A 343 -4.04 -13.51 13.07
C GLU A 343 -4.39 -13.26 14.55
N ILE A 344 -5.51 -12.60 14.82
CA ILE A 344 -5.98 -12.36 16.20
C ILE A 344 -6.34 -13.69 16.87
N ALA A 345 -7.01 -14.59 16.14
CA ALA A 345 -7.39 -15.90 16.67
C ALA A 345 -6.15 -16.73 17.04
N VAL A 346 -5.14 -16.76 16.17
CA VAL A 346 -3.86 -17.46 16.43
C VAL A 346 -3.09 -16.79 17.57
N LYS A 347 -3.05 -15.46 17.64
CA LYS A 347 -2.41 -14.73 18.76
C LYS A 347 -3.04 -15.11 20.10
N ILE A 348 -4.37 -15.04 20.20
CA ILE A 348 -5.11 -15.45 21.42
C ILE A 348 -4.86 -16.91 21.74
N ALA A 349 -4.86 -17.79 20.74
CA ALA A 349 -4.60 -19.21 20.97
C ALA A 349 -3.19 -19.46 21.53
N ARG A 350 -2.17 -18.74 21.05
CA ARG A 350 -0.80 -18.79 21.59
C ARG A 350 -0.73 -18.30 23.04
N GLU A 351 -1.43 -17.22 23.37
CA GLU A 351 -1.55 -16.72 24.76
C GLU A 351 -2.23 -17.74 25.67
N LEU A 352 -3.09 -18.61 25.13
CA LEU A 352 -3.71 -19.74 25.82
C LEU A 352 -2.85 -21.01 25.86
N GLY A 353 -1.59 -20.92 25.44
CA GLY A 353 -0.61 -22.02 25.52
C GLY A 353 -0.57 -22.93 24.27
N TRP A 354 -1.10 -22.49 23.13
CA TRP A 354 -1.01 -23.19 21.84
C TRP A 354 0.16 -22.68 21.01
N ASN A 355 1.38 -22.84 21.54
CA ASN A 355 2.60 -22.22 21.00
C ASN A 355 3.04 -22.76 19.63
N SER A 356 2.58 -23.96 19.24
CA SER A 356 2.90 -24.61 17.96
C SER A 356 2.09 -24.07 16.77
N LEU A 357 1.03 -23.29 17.01
CA LEU A 357 0.16 -22.78 15.94
C LEU A 357 0.89 -21.78 15.06
N ARG A 358 0.77 -21.98 13.76
CA ARG A 358 1.24 -21.07 12.71
C ARG A 358 0.07 -20.43 11.99
N LEU A 359 0.27 -19.24 11.49
CA LEU A 359 -0.59 -18.65 10.48
C LEU A 359 -0.23 -19.27 9.13
N ARG A 360 -1.24 -19.62 8.36
CA ARG A 360 -1.06 -20.20 7.03
C ARG A 360 -0.65 -19.16 6.00
#